data_4adde1bd97d52a2cf72f4ed56c890a01
#
_entry.id   4adde1bd97d52a2cf72f4ed56c890a01
#
_cell.length_a   1.000
_cell.length_b   1.000
_cell.length_c   1.000
_cell.angle_alpha   90.00
_cell.angle_beta   90.00
_cell.angle_gamma   90.00
#
_symmetry.space_group_name_H-M   'P 1'
#
loop_
_entity.id
_entity.type
_entity.pdbx_description
1 polymer ?
#
loop_
_entity_poly.entity_id
_entity_poly.type
_entity_poly.pdbx_seq_one_letter_code
_entity_poly.pdbx_strand_id
1 'polypeptide(L)'
;MCLGIPGEIAEILTDRPDLAMVDVSGVRRAINIGLLEGEPLAVGDWILIHVGFALSKIDETEARAALDFLESIGDAYDEEIAALRESMIEQG
;
A
#
# COMPACT_ATOMS: atom_id res chain seq x y z
N MET A 1 -12.66 -10.62 6.22
CA MET A 1 -12.55 -9.99 4.91
C MET A 1 -11.39 -9.01 4.91
N CYS A 2 -10.59 -9.07 3.89
CA CYS A 2 -9.45 -8.18 3.79
C CYS A 2 -9.89 -6.80 3.33
N LEU A 3 -9.51 -5.76 4.08
CA LEU A 3 -9.86 -4.38 3.75
C LEU A 3 -8.72 -3.63 3.10
N GLY A 4 -7.58 -4.29 2.91
CA GLY A 4 -6.39 -3.65 2.42
C GLY A 4 -5.54 -3.06 3.54
N ILE A 5 -4.36 -2.61 3.19
CA ILE A 5 -3.40 -2.05 4.14
C ILE A 5 -3.04 -0.64 3.69
N PRO A 6 -3.08 0.35 4.59
CA PRO A 6 -2.63 1.68 4.22
C PRO A 6 -1.11 1.73 4.08
N GLY A 7 -0.65 2.41 3.05
CA GLY A 7 0.76 2.64 2.83
C GLY A 7 1.00 4.08 2.43
N GLU A 8 2.17 4.59 2.77
CA GLU A 8 2.55 5.95 2.44
C GLU A 8 3.49 5.95 1.25
N ILE A 9 3.20 6.77 0.24
CA ILE A 9 4.04 6.85 -0.94
C ILE A 9 5.39 7.46 -0.55
N ALA A 10 6.46 6.68 -0.77
CA ALA A 10 7.82 7.10 -0.46
C ALA A 10 8.53 7.67 -1.67
N GLU A 11 8.21 7.19 -2.87
CA GLU A 11 8.84 7.66 -4.09
C GLU A 11 7.95 7.39 -5.29
N ILE A 12 7.85 8.37 -6.19
CA ILE A 12 7.15 8.20 -7.47
C ILE A 12 8.20 7.84 -8.51
N LEU A 13 8.00 6.72 -9.19
CA LEU A 13 8.96 6.26 -10.19
C LEU A 13 8.63 6.89 -11.54
N THR A 14 9.54 7.73 -12.04
CA THR A 14 9.29 8.49 -13.26
C THR A 14 9.41 7.64 -14.52
N ASP A 15 10.23 6.60 -14.48
CA ASP A 15 10.40 5.68 -15.61
C ASP A 15 9.40 4.50 -15.58
N ARG A 16 8.65 4.38 -14.51
CA ARG A 16 7.62 3.35 -14.36
C ARG A 16 6.35 4.01 -13.80
N PRO A 17 5.58 4.71 -14.65
CA PRO A 17 4.43 5.51 -14.14
C PRO A 17 3.31 4.67 -13.53
N ASP A 18 3.30 3.38 -13.75
CA ASP A 18 2.32 2.47 -13.14
C ASP A 18 2.75 1.94 -11.77
N LEU A 19 3.95 2.33 -11.31
CA LEU A 19 4.49 1.86 -10.04
C LEU A 19 4.91 3.03 -9.15
N ALA A 20 4.82 2.83 -7.86
CA ALA A 20 5.36 3.76 -6.88
C ALA A 20 5.98 2.95 -5.74
N MET A 21 7.03 3.50 -5.13
CA MET A 21 7.59 2.89 -3.93
C MET A 21 6.76 3.35 -2.75
N VAL A 22 6.25 2.40 -1.99
CA VAL A 22 5.34 2.67 -0.90
C VAL A 22 5.88 2.03 0.37
N ASP A 23 5.82 2.78 1.47
CA ASP A 23 6.20 2.30 2.78
C ASP A 23 4.97 1.68 3.45
N VAL A 24 5.05 0.39 3.72
CA VAL A 24 3.99 -0.36 4.39
C VAL A 24 4.58 -0.93 5.67
N SER A 25 4.25 -0.33 6.80
CA SER A 25 4.74 -0.76 8.12
C SER A 25 6.26 -0.89 8.15
N GLY A 26 6.96 0.08 7.60
CA GLY A 26 8.43 0.10 7.59
C GLY A 26 9.06 -0.72 6.47
N VAL A 27 8.26 -1.35 5.62
CA VAL A 27 8.76 -2.14 4.51
C VAL A 27 8.41 -1.43 3.21
N ARG A 28 9.43 -1.14 2.39
CA ARG A 28 9.21 -0.48 1.11
C ARG A 28 8.96 -1.50 0.01
N ARG A 29 7.93 -1.22 -0.78
CA ARG A 29 7.50 -2.09 -1.87
C ARG A 29 7.15 -1.28 -3.10
N ALA A 30 7.41 -1.86 -4.27
CA ALA A 30 6.86 -1.31 -5.50
C ALA A 30 5.40 -1.75 -5.60
N ILE A 31 4.50 -0.77 -5.62
CA ILE A 31 3.06 -1.01 -5.63
C ILE A 31 2.50 -0.51 -6.95
N ASN A 32 1.61 -1.30 -7.55
CA ASN A 32 0.96 -0.91 -8.80
C ASN A 32 -0.09 0.16 -8.52
N ILE A 33 0.09 1.33 -9.10
CA ILE A 33 -0.83 2.47 -8.93
C ILE A 33 -1.65 2.74 -10.20
N GLY A 34 -1.69 1.78 -11.11
CA GLY A 34 -2.42 1.95 -12.37
C GLY A 34 -3.91 2.18 -12.19
N LEU A 35 -4.51 1.63 -11.14
CA LEU A 35 -5.93 1.84 -10.84
C LEU A 35 -6.22 3.28 -10.41
N LEU A 36 -5.20 4.02 -10.00
CA LEU A 36 -5.33 5.41 -9.56
C LEU A 36 -4.88 6.39 -10.65
N GLU A 37 -4.79 5.92 -11.88
CA GLU A 37 -4.44 6.78 -13.01
C GLU A 37 -5.44 7.93 -13.09
N GLY A 38 -4.93 9.13 -13.22
CA GLY A 38 -5.76 10.32 -13.24
C GLY A 38 -5.92 10.99 -11.89
N GLU A 39 -5.59 10.31 -10.80
CA GLU A 39 -5.57 10.95 -9.48
C GLU A 39 -4.17 11.52 -9.20
N PRO A 40 -4.09 12.75 -8.71
CA PRO A 40 -2.78 13.32 -8.38
C PRO A 40 -2.22 12.63 -7.13
N LEU A 41 -1.11 11.93 -7.31
CA LEU A 41 -0.41 11.26 -6.22
C LEU A 41 0.94 11.93 -6.02
N ALA A 42 1.35 12.08 -4.78
CA ALA A 42 2.63 12.67 -4.42
C ALA A 42 3.26 11.92 -3.25
N VAL A 43 4.56 12.10 -3.07
CA VAL A 43 5.26 11.56 -1.91
C VAL A 43 4.59 12.08 -0.64
N GLY A 44 4.32 11.18 0.28
CA GLY A 44 3.63 11.50 1.53
C GLY A 44 2.13 11.21 1.49
N ASP A 45 1.57 10.96 0.31
CA ASP A 45 0.16 10.59 0.20
C ASP A 45 -0.05 9.15 0.68
N TRP A 46 -1.24 8.90 1.23
CA TRP A 46 -1.60 7.59 1.70
C TRP A 46 -2.52 6.90 0.70
N ILE A 47 -2.28 5.61 0.52
CA ILE A 47 -3.11 4.79 -0.38
C ILE A 47 -3.49 3.49 0.33
N LEU A 48 -4.61 2.93 -0.08
CA LEU A 48 -5.06 1.64 0.43
C LEU A 48 -4.60 0.55 -0.54
N ILE A 49 -3.89 -0.44 -0.01
CA ILE A 49 -3.24 -1.47 -0.82
C ILE A 49 -3.86 -2.81 -0.54
N HIS A 50 -4.11 -3.57 -1.60
CA HIS A 50 -4.56 -4.96 -1.50
C HIS A 50 -3.73 -5.80 -2.48
N VAL A 51 -2.92 -6.70 -1.94
CA VAL A 51 -2.09 -7.65 -2.68
C VAL A 51 -1.28 -6.97 -3.81
N GLY A 52 -0.57 -5.91 -3.43
CA GLY A 52 0.34 -5.24 -4.36
C GLY A 52 -0.28 -4.20 -5.27
N PHE A 53 -1.59 -3.96 -5.16
CA PHE A 53 -2.29 -2.96 -5.96
C PHE A 53 -2.85 -1.88 -5.07
N ALA A 54 -2.68 -0.63 -5.48
CA ALA A 54 -3.32 0.49 -4.81
C ALA A 54 -4.77 0.57 -5.28
N LEU A 55 -5.70 0.52 -4.33
CA LEU A 55 -7.13 0.54 -4.64
C LEU A 55 -7.71 1.93 -4.62
N SER A 56 -7.26 2.78 -3.71
CA SER A 56 -7.78 4.14 -3.58
C SER A 56 -6.79 4.99 -2.80
N LYS A 57 -6.90 6.31 -3.02
CA LYS A 57 -6.17 7.28 -2.22
C LYS A 57 -7.00 7.57 -0.97
N ILE A 58 -6.34 7.56 0.18
CA ILE A 58 -7.00 7.85 1.46
C ILE A 58 -6.24 8.97 2.15
N ASP A 59 -6.87 9.61 3.13
CA ASP A 59 -6.18 10.63 3.91
C ASP A 59 -5.48 10.00 5.12
N GLU A 60 -4.67 10.79 5.81
CA GLU A 60 -3.91 10.29 6.94
C GLU A 60 -4.81 9.80 8.07
N THR A 61 -5.94 10.45 8.30
CA THR A 61 -6.87 10.05 9.34
C THR A 61 -7.45 8.67 9.05
N GLU A 62 -7.85 8.44 7.80
CA GLU A 62 -8.35 7.13 7.38
C GLU A 62 -7.25 6.06 7.48
N ALA A 63 -6.03 6.42 7.10
CA ALA A 63 -4.90 5.50 7.17
C ALA A 63 -4.64 5.07 8.61
N ARG A 64 -4.63 6.01 9.54
CA ARG A 64 -4.41 5.71 10.96
C ARG A 64 -5.52 4.84 11.53
N ALA A 65 -6.77 5.14 11.18
CA ALA A 65 -7.90 4.34 11.64
C ALA A 65 -7.81 2.90 11.09
N ALA A 66 -7.41 2.75 9.84
CA ALA A 66 -7.26 1.43 9.24
C ALA A 66 -6.12 0.64 9.91
N LEU A 67 -5.00 1.30 10.21
CA LEU A 67 -3.88 0.66 10.90
C LEU A 67 -4.29 0.22 12.30
N ASP A 68 -4.98 1.08 13.04
CA ASP A 68 -5.45 0.74 14.37
C ASP A 68 -6.39 -0.46 14.34
N PHE A 69 -7.28 -0.49 13.35
CA PHE A 69 -8.20 -1.61 13.18
C PHE A 69 -7.43 -2.90 12.89
N LEU A 70 -6.46 -2.85 11.96
CA LEU A 70 -5.69 -4.02 11.59
C LEU A 70 -4.85 -4.54 12.75
N GLU A 71 -4.27 -3.64 13.53
CA GLU A 71 -3.51 -4.04 14.71
C GLU A 71 -4.39 -4.73 15.74
N SER A 72 -5.65 -4.29 15.86
CA SER A 72 -6.57 -4.87 16.85
C SER A 72 -7.00 -6.29 16.45
N ILE A 73 -7.01 -6.62 15.15
CA ILE A 73 -7.36 -7.96 14.69
C ILE A 73 -6.13 -8.85 14.47
N GLY A 74 -4.93 -8.26 14.52
CA GLY A 74 -3.65 -9.00 14.56
C GLY A 74 -3.39 -9.94 13.38
N ASP A 75 -3.98 -11.14 13.43
CA ASP A 75 -3.70 -12.17 12.43
C ASP A 75 -3.97 -11.74 11.00
N ALA A 76 -5.04 -11.01 10.76
CA ALA A 76 -5.37 -10.55 9.42
C ALA A 76 -4.31 -9.57 8.90
N TYR A 77 -3.79 -8.71 9.78
CA TYR A 77 -2.74 -7.78 9.42
C TYR A 77 -1.46 -8.53 9.04
N ASP A 78 -1.09 -9.53 9.85
CA ASP A 78 0.10 -10.34 9.59
C ASP A 78 -0.01 -11.09 8.26
N GLU A 79 -1.19 -11.60 7.94
CA GLU A 79 -1.42 -12.28 6.66
C GLU A 79 -1.25 -11.34 5.48
N GLU A 80 -1.71 -10.10 5.58
CA GLU A 80 -1.55 -9.12 4.51
C GLU A 80 -0.09 -8.76 4.29
N ILE A 81 0.66 -8.60 5.37
CA ILE A 81 2.09 -8.32 5.25
C ILE A 81 2.81 -9.50 4.60
N ALA A 82 2.45 -10.72 4.99
CA ALA A 82 3.04 -11.92 4.39
C ALA A 82 2.73 -12.00 2.89
N ALA A 83 1.49 -11.67 2.49
CA ALA A 83 1.11 -11.68 1.08
C ALA A 83 1.92 -10.68 0.26
N LEU A 84 2.18 -9.50 0.82
CA LEU A 84 3.02 -8.50 0.15
C LEU A 84 4.44 -9.00 -0.03
N ARG A 85 4.98 -9.69 0.96
CA ARG A 85 6.33 -10.26 0.88
C ARG A 85 6.41 -11.36 -0.17
N GLU A 86 5.42 -12.24 -0.22
CA GLU A 86 5.37 -13.30 -1.21
C GLU A 86 5.28 -12.74 -2.62
N SER A 87 4.46 -11.72 -2.81
CA SER A 87 4.33 -11.07 -4.10
C SER A 87 5.67 -10.52 -4.59
N MET A 88 6.44 -9.94 -3.67
CA MET A 88 7.75 -9.42 -4.00
C MET A 88 8.73 -10.53 -4.37
N ILE A 89 8.70 -11.65 -3.63
CA ILE A 89 9.59 -12.78 -3.90
C ILE A 89 9.31 -13.37 -5.28
N GLU A 90 8.05 -13.52 -5.63
CA GLU A 90 7.65 -14.05 -6.92
C GLU A 90 8.08 -13.19 -8.09
N GLN A 91 8.18 -11.89 -7.88
CA GLN A 91 8.58 -10.95 -8.91
C GLN A 91 10.10 -10.81 -9.02
N GLY A 92 10.81 -11.30 -8.03
CA GLY A 92 12.27 -11.23 -7.94
C GLY A 92 13.00 -12.22 -8.80
#